data_c1b849a2496798bc538a83c79a2b0ad6
#
_entry.id   c1b849a2496798bc538a83c79a2b0ad6
#
_cell.length_a   1.000
_cell.length_b   1.000
_cell.length_c   1.000
_cell.angle_alpha   90.00
_cell.angle_beta   90.00
_cell.angle_gamma   90.00
#
_symmetry.space_group_name_H-M   'P 1'
#
loop_
_entity.id
_entity.type
_entity.pdbx_description
1 polymer ?
#
loop_
_entity_poly.entity_id
_entity_poly.type
_entity_poly.pdbx_seq_one_letter_code
_entity_poly.pdbx_strand_id
1 'polypeptide(L)'
;MHKLNLTRRDFLKTTGASLFLAGVPIPGYTKDKPPGTISVILLEGGMDGLTAVPPFGDPDLLKMRKIISPKNYLKLNSFFGLHPSFRVLAGLFANNQASVVHATSIPYVKRSHFEGQNMMEGGGLSPFSENSGWLGRALDLANTPGRALSLDMPLVLRGHNENDNFYPASIRNSSKLNTKLIEAISMAHAKESADVYSKISNKSKVDVSNIPRDPASLAKYAGKVMSQDEGPLASVIRIPEFDTHARQGADTGKHADLLGIIDDVIAGYREGLGSAWDRSIILTMTEFGRTVAVNGTTGTEHGYGTAGILAGGTIQKSRIITQWPGLSKNDQFERRDLMATIDYWSVCAACIEKALGLDHELIAKKVFLRPNLPRVFDYIFS
;
A
#
# COMPACT_ATOMS: atom_id res chain seq x y z
N MET A 1 48.14 -30.99 20.37
CA MET A 1 47.05 -30.60 19.51
C MET A 1 45.72 -30.86 20.20
N HIS A 2 45.17 -29.86 20.90
CA HIS A 2 43.87 -29.94 21.54
C HIS A 2 42.79 -29.55 20.52
N LYS A 3 41.93 -30.51 20.17
CA LYS A 3 40.71 -30.23 19.38
C LYS A 3 39.68 -29.59 20.29
N LEU A 4 39.40 -28.32 20.09
CA LEU A 4 38.25 -27.65 20.68
C LEU A 4 36.97 -28.17 20.01
N ASN A 5 36.21 -29.01 20.71
CA ASN A 5 34.86 -29.38 20.28
C ASN A 5 33.89 -28.27 20.70
N LEU A 6 33.67 -27.31 19.81
CA LEU A 6 32.60 -26.31 19.97
C LEU A 6 31.26 -26.96 19.65
N THR A 7 30.34 -26.98 20.64
CA THR A 7 28.98 -27.44 20.42
C THR A 7 28.15 -26.35 19.73
N ARG A 8 27.08 -26.74 19.01
CA ARG A 8 26.11 -25.81 18.42
C ARG A 8 25.60 -24.76 19.43
N ARG A 9 25.54 -25.10 20.70
CA ARG A 9 25.10 -24.24 21.79
C ARG A 9 26.14 -23.16 22.13
N ASP A 10 27.43 -23.47 21.99
CA ASP A 10 28.52 -22.53 22.22
C ASP A 10 28.66 -21.54 21.04
N PHE A 11 28.36 -22.00 19.83
CA PHE A 11 28.26 -21.14 18.65
C PHE A 11 27.13 -20.11 18.76
N LEU A 12 25.96 -20.53 19.24
CA LEU A 12 24.81 -19.60 19.43
C LEU A 12 25.03 -18.61 20.57
N LYS A 13 25.83 -18.96 21.60
CA LYS A 13 26.17 -18.02 22.66
C LYS A 13 27.22 -17.00 22.26
N THR A 14 28.12 -17.36 21.38
CA THR A 14 29.16 -16.43 20.86
C THR A 14 28.65 -15.51 19.76
N THR A 15 27.68 -15.93 18.94
CA THR A 15 27.04 -15.08 17.95
C THR A 15 25.97 -14.15 18.53
N GLY A 16 25.31 -14.54 19.62
CA GLY A 16 24.36 -13.69 20.34
C GLY A 16 24.99 -12.52 21.12
N ALA A 17 26.30 -12.59 21.44
CA ALA A 17 27.00 -11.54 22.19
C ALA A 17 27.68 -10.47 21.34
N SER A 18 27.75 -10.65 20.02
CA SER A 18 28.49 -9.73 19.12
C SER A 18 27.63 -8.70 18.39
N LEU A 19 26.33 -8.66 18.62
CA LEU A 19 25.40 -7.68 18.04
C LEU A 19 25.00 -6.54 18.98
N PHE A 20 25.68 -6.43 20.14
CA PHE A 20 25.54 -5.31 21.08
C PHE A 20 26.67 -4.29 20.94
N LEU A 21 27.05 -3.88 19.73
CA LEU A 21 27.99 -2.78 19.53
C LEU A 21 27.60 -1.95 18.34
N ALA A 22 26.76 -1.02 18.60
CA ALA A 22 26.74 0.39 18.17
C ALA A 22 25.41 0.92 18.69
N GLY A 23 25.46 1.61 19.82
CA GLY A 23 24.33 2.38 20.31
C GLY A 23 24.05 3.54 19.36
N VAL A 24 23.35 3.26 18.28
CA VAL A 24 22.48 4.24 17.66
C VAL A 24 21.27 4.26 18.61
N PRO A 25 20.96 5.38 19.29
CA PRO A 25 19.72 5.47 20.02
C PRO A 25 18.62 5.27 18.99
N ILE A 26 17.96 4.12 19.02
CA ILE A 26 16.63 3.98 18.42
C ILE A 26 15.83 5.08 19.10
N PRO A 27 15.28 6.08 18.38
CA PRO A 27 14.43 7.07 19.01
C PRO A 27 13.36 6.29 19.76
N GLY A 28 13.45 6.28 21.11
CA GLY A 28 12.53 5.57 21.93
C GLY A 28 11.14 6.10 21.60
N TYR A 29 10.20 5.21 21.27
CA TYR A 29 8.80 5.56 21.29
C TYR A 29 8.57 6.24 22.64
N THR A 30 8.27 7.53 22.61
CA THR A 30 7.75 8.19 23.80
C THR A 30 6.43 7.51 24.09
N LYS A 31 6.34 6.84 25.25
CA LYS A 31 5.18 6.07 25.71
C LYS A 31 3.86 6.86 25.76
N ASP A 32 3.86 8.13 25.38
CA ASP A 32 2.78 9.09 25.60
C ASP A 32 1.82 9.27 24.41
N LYS A 33 2.11 8.69 23.22
CA LYS A 33 1.15 8.66 22.10
C LYS A 33 1.17 7.29 21.44
N PRO A 34 -0.01 6.67 21.21
CA PRO A 34 -0.07 5.43 20.46
C PRO A 34 0.53 5.67 19.06
N PRO A 35 1.31 4.72 18.52
CA PRO A 35 1.85 4.82 17.16
C PRO A 35 0.72 4.98 16.17
N GLY A 36 1.00 5.61 15.04
CA GLY A 36 0.06 5.73 13.93
C GLY A 36 -0.15 4.39 13.23
N THR A 37 -1.09 4.35 12.31
CA THR A 37 -1.31 3.17 11.46
C THR A 37 -1.19 3.53 9.99
N ILE A 38 -0.73 2.56 9.19
CA ILE A 38 -0.60 2.70 7.74
C ILE A 38 -1.34 1.59 7.02
N SER A 39 -2.24 1.94 6.10
CA SER A 39 -2.94 0.97 5.25
C SER A 39 -2.59 1.21 3.79
N VAL A 40 -2.20 0.16 3.09
CA VAL A 40 -1.81 0.22 1.67
C VAL A 40 -2.84 -0.51 0.83
N ILE A 41 -3.39 0.18 -0.16
CA ILE A 41 -4.29 -0.38 -1.16
C ILE A 41 -3.51 -0.53 -2.46
N LEU A 42 -3.18 -1.77 -2.82
CA LEU A 42 -2.50 -2.09 -4.07
C LEU A 42 -3.53 -2.22 -5.19
N LEU A 43 -3.44 -1.36 -6.21
CA LEU A 43 -4.33 -1.32 -7.36
C LEU A 43 -3.62 -1.99 -8.52
N GLU A 44 -3.93 -3.26 -8.78
CA GLU A 44 -3.23 -4.05 -9.80
C GLU A 44 -3.85 -3.86 -11.18
N GLY A 45 -3.02 -3.53 -12.17
CA GLY A 45 -3.41 -3.36 -13.57
C GLY A 45 -3.19 -1.95 -14.13
N GLY A 46 -2.56 -1.06 -13.39
CA GLY A 46 -2.28 0.29 -13.87
C GLY A 46 -3.50 1.19 -13.81
N MET A 47 -3.86 1.71 -12.65
CA MET A 47 -4.99 2.63 -12.50
C MET A 47 -4.82 3.88 -13.38
N ASP A 48 -5.87 4.25 -14.10
CA ASP A 48 -5.90 5.46 -14.91
C ASP A 48 -6.11 6.72 -14.05
N GLY A 49 -5.00 7.33 -13.63
CA GLY A 49 -5.01 8.55 -12.82
C GLY A 49 -5.67 9.74 -13.48
N LEU A 50 -5.61 9.85 -14.83
CA LEU A 50 -6.24 10.94 -15.57
C LEU A 50 -7.78 10.84 -15.60
N THR A 51 -8.34 9.64 -15.46
CA THR A 51 -9.79 9.45 -15.30
C THR A 51 -10.20 9.51 -13.83
N ALA A 52 -9.38 8.96 -12.91
CA ALA A 52 -9.67 8.99 -11.49
C ALA A 52 -9.65 10.41 -10.90
N VAL A 53 -8.68 11.22 -11.33
CA VAL A 53 -8.49 12.62 -10.90
C VAL A 53 -8.28 13.51 -12.12
N PRO A 54 -9.37 13.82 -12.87
CA PRO A 54 -9.24 14.53 -14.16
C PRO A 54 -8.71 15.95 -13.96
N PRO A 55 -7.63 16.33 -14.70
CA PRO A 55 -7.14 17.70 -14.78
C PRO A 55 -8.00 18.50 -15.79
N PHE A 56 -9.25 18.77 -15.43
CA PHE A 56 -10.21 19.41 -16.34
C PHE A 56 -9.80 20.83 -16.77
N GLY A 57 -8.87 21.46 -16.04
CA GLY A 57 -8.28 22.74 -16.40
C GLY A 57 -7.20 22.63 -17.50
N ASP A 58 -6.75 21.42 -17.85
CA ASP A 58 -5.79 21.21 -18.93
C ASP A 58 -6.54 21.22 -20.29
N PRO A 59 -6.17 22.12 -21.23
CA PRO A 59 -6.88 22.27 -22.51
C PRO A 59 -6.76 21.06 -23.43
N ASP A 60 -5.79 20.18 -23.19
CA ASP A 60 -5.55 18.99 -24.01
C ASP A 60 -6.28 17.74 -23.51
N LEU A 61 -6.81 17.75 -22.28
CA LEU A 61 -7.52 16.61 -21.71
C LEU A 61 -8.64 16.11 -22.62
N LEU A 62 -9.59 16.99 -22.96
CA LEU A 62 -10.75 16.62 -23.77
C LEU A 62 -10.41 16.41 -25.26
N LYS A 63 -9.31 16.95 -25.75
CA LYS A 63 -8.83 16.66 -27.10
C LYS A 63 -8.45 15.21 -27.30
N MET A 64 -7.82 14.60 -26.23
CA MET A 64 -7.28 13.25 -26.31
C MET A 64 -8.16 12.19 -25.64
N ARG A 65 -9.03 12.58 -24.69
CA ARG A 65 -9.73 11.65 -23.79
C ARG A 65 -11.24 11.90 -23.68
N LYS A 66 -11.86 12.68 -24.55
CA LYS A 66 -13.26 13.09 -24.45
C LYS A 66 -14.23 11.93 -24.13
N ILE A 67 -14.00 10.75 -24.71
CA ILE A 67 -14.90 9.61 -24.60
C ILE A 67 -14.81 8.88 -23.24
N ILE A 68 -13.65 8.98 -22.54
CA ILE A 68 -13.40 8.34 -21.25
C ILE A 68 -13.19 9.35 -20.11
N SER A 69 -13.28 10.66 -20.39
CA SER A 69 -13.23 11.68 -19.35
C SER A 69 -14.58 11.80 -18.64
N PRO A 70 -14.63 11.73 -17.31
CA PRO A 70 -15.88 11.91 -16.58
C PRO A 70 -16.42 13.33 -16.79
N LYS A 71 -17.73 13.45 -16.97
CA LYS A 71 -18.43 14.74 -17.14
C LYS A 71 -18.92 15.28 -15.80
N ASN A 72 -19.27 14.40 -14.89
CA ASN A 72 -19.86 14.72 -13.59
C ASN A 72 -18.82 14.72 -12.47
N TYR A 73 -17.58 15.10 -12.77
CA TYR A 73 -16.50 15.13 -11.78
C TYR A 73 -16.81 16.06 -10.59
N LEU A 74 -16.31 15.71 -9.42
CA LEU A 74 -16.40 16.51 -8.20
C LEU A 74 -15.20 17.44 -8.12
N LYS A 75 -15.45 18.77 -8.12
CA LYS A 75 -14.35 19.77 -8.12
C LYS A 75 -13.53 19.68 -6.83
N LEU A 76 -12.21 19.57 -6.96
CA LEU A 76 -11.25 19.73 -5.87
C LEU A 76 -10.70 21.16 -5.81
N ASN A 77 -10.42 21.74 -6.98
CA ASN A 77 -9.98 23.12 -7.15
C ASN A 77 -10.36 23.65 -8.54
N SER A 78 -9.74 24.74 -9.01
CA SER A 78 -9.99 25.32 -10.35
C SER A 78 -9.42 24.50 -11.51
N PHE A 79 -8.59 23.48 -11.24
CA PHE A 79 -7.89 22.72 -12.28
C PHE A 79 -8.17 21.22 -12.22
N PHE A 80 -8.32 20.62 -11.02
CA PHE A 80 -8.53 19.20 -10.82
C PHE A 80 -9.90 18.87 -10.26
N GLY A 81 -10.42 17.70 -10.63
CA GLY A 81 -11.60 17.09 -10.03
C GLY A 81 -11.35 15.66 -9.57
N LEU A 82 -12.35 15.08 -8.94
CA LEU A 82 -12.42 13.65 -8.65
C LEU A 82 -13.46 12.99 -9.55
N HIS A 83 -13.22 11.75 -9.90
CA HIS A 83 -14.25 10.92 -10.53
C HIS A 83 -15.52 10.85 -9.66
N PRO A 84 -16.73 10.84 -10.23
CA PRO A 84 -17.98 10.86 -9.44
C PRO A 84 -18.19 9.62 -8.57
N SER A 85 -17.45 8.54 -8.79
CA SER A 85 -17.44 7.37 -7.89
C SER A 85 -16.80 7.64 -6.53
N PHE A 86 -15.96 8.66 -6.39
CA PHE A 86 -15.27 9.00 -5.14
C PHE A 86 -16.09 9.91 -4.24
N ARG A 87 -17.19 9.42 -3.67
CA ARG A 87 -18.10 10.22 -2.82
C ARG A 87 -17.55 10.41 -1.41
N VAL A 88 -17.06 9.33 -0.80
CA VAL A 88 -16.47 9.37 0.54
C VAL A 88 -15.17 10.17 0.51
N LEU A 89 -14.32 9.89 -0.48
CA LEU A 89 -13.06 10.60 -0.66
C LEU A 89 -13.26 12.11 -0.85
N ALA A 90 -14.28 12.54 -1.62
CA ALA A 90 -14.62 13.94 -1.79
C ALA A 90 -15.02 14.60 -0.44
N GLY A 91 -15.79 13.88 0.37
CA GLY A 91 -16.14 14.33 1.74
C GLY A 91 -14.91 14.43 2.64
N LEU A 92 -14.00 13.47 2.58
CA LEU A 92 -12.74 13.51 3.31
C LEU A 92 -11.85 14.67 2.85
N PHE A 93 -11.76 14.90 1.55
CA PHE A 93 -11.01 16.04 1.01
C PHE A 93 -11.56 17.38 1.50
N ALA A 94 -12.87 17.56 1.47
CA ALA A 94 -13.54 18.76 1.98
C ALA A 94 -13.31 18.98 3.49
N ASN A 95 -13.09 17.91 4.25
CA ASN A 95 -12.84 17.93 5.70
C ASN A 95 -11.34 17.87 6.07
N ASN A 96 -10.44 18.15 5.16
CA ASN A 96 -8.98 18.08 5.37
C ASN A 96 -8.47 16.72 5.85
N GLN A 97 -9.05 15.64 5.37
CA GLN A 97 -8.69 14.26 5.70
C GLN A 97 -8.28 13.42 4.47
N ALA A 98 -8.09 14.05 3.32
CA ALA A 98 -7.59 13.39 2.12
C ALA A 98 -6.72 14.33 1.29
N SER A 99 -5.79 13.77 0.54
CA SER A 99 -4.97 14.46 -0.46
C SER A 99 -4.79 13.57 -1.69
N VAL A 100 -4.47 14.19 -2.80
CA VAL A 100 -4.14 13.49 -4.04
C VAL A 100 -2.71 13.82 -4.43
N VAL A 101 -1.93 12.82 -4.80
CA VAL A 101 -0.64 13.00 -5.46
C VAL A 101 -0.83 12.71 -6.94
N HIS A 102 -0.65 13.71 -7.80
CA HIS A 102 -0.87 13.56 -9.24
C HIS A 102 0.42 13.74 -10.04
N ALA A 103 0.45 13.21 -11.26
CA ALA A 103 1.66 13.13 -12.08
C ALA A 103 2.78 12.42 -11.34
N THR A 104 2.47 11.25 -10.79
CA THR A 104 3.39 10.46 -9.97
C THR A 104 3.54 9.04 -10.52
N SER A 105 4.64 8.39 -10.21
CA SER A 105 4.90 6.98 -10.50
C SER A 105 6.05 6.47 -9.62
N ILE A 106 6.16 5.15 -9.48
CA ILE A 106 7.42 4.52 -9.08
C ILE A 106 8.42 4.65 -10.26
N PRO A 107 9.74 4.56 -10.05
CA PRO A 107 10.74 4.74 -11.10
C PRO A 107 10.85 3.49 -12.01
N TYR A 108 9.74 3.12 -12.63
CA TYR A 108 9.62 1.97 -13.53
C TYR A 108 8.90 2.38 -14.83
N VAL A 109 9.57 2.24 -15.97
CA VAL A 109 9.10 2.75 -17.26
C VAL A 109 8.84 1.66 -18.32
N LYS A 110 9.09 0.38 -18.01
CA LYS A 110 8.97 -0.70 -19.02
C LYS A 110 7.54 -1.21 -19.23
N ARG A 111 6.58 -0.84 -18.39
CA ARG A 111 5.14 -1.13 -18.56
C ARG A 111 4.78 -2.63 -18.54
N SER A 112 5.56 -3.46 -17.83
CA SER A 112 5.25 -4.87 -17.58
C SER A 112 4.63 -5.03 -16.20
N HIS A 113 3.45 -5.62 -16.09
CA HIS A 113 2.79 -5.86 -14.81
C HIS A 113 3.68 -6.65 -13.84
N PHE A 114 4.30 -7.73 -14.30
CA PHE A 114 5.15 -8.56 -13.43
C PHE A 114 6.32 -7.79 -12.83
N GLU A 115 7.04 -7.05 -13.65
CA GLU A 115 8.17 -6.24 -13.19
C GLU A 115 7.70 -5.04 -12.37
N GLY A 116 6.64 -4.35 -12.83
CA GLY A 116 6.10 -3.17 -12.17
C GLY A 116 5.52 -3.47 -10.79
N GLN A 117 4.74 -4.54 -10.66
CA GLN A 117 4.20 -5.00 -9.36
C GLN A 117 5.32 -5.44 -8.42
N ASN A 118 6.32 -6.16 -8.94
CA ASN A 118 7.47 -6.54 -8.13
C ASN A 118 8.21 -5.31 -7.59
N MET A 119 8.46 -4.29 -8.42
CA MET A 119 9.08 -3.06 -7.97
C MET A 119 8.18 -2.27 -7.01
N MET A 120 6.88 -2.17 -7.31
CA MET A 120 5.89 -1.48 -6.46
C MET A 120 5.86 -2.06 -5.04
N GLU A 121 5.94 -3.36 -4.92
CA GLU A 121 5.91 -4.04 -3.62
C GLU A 121 7.32 -4.16 -2.99
N GLY A 122 8.33 -4.41 -3.79
CA GLY A 122 9.71 -4.57 -3.34
C GLY A 122 10.38 -3.27 -2.89
N GLY A 123 10.09 -2.15 -3.55
CA GLY A 123 10.74 -0.87 -3.27
C GLY A 123 12.23 -0.83 -3.65
N GLY A 124 12.69 -1.80 -4.48
CA GLY A 124 14.07 -1.90 -4.96
C GLY A 124 14.37 -1.02 -6.17
N LEU A 125 15.61 -1.06 -6.63
CA LEU A 125 16.09 -0.25 -7.75
C LEU A 125 15.84 -0.89 -9.12
N SER A 126 15.59 -2.20 -9.15
CA SER A 126 15.28 -2.96 -10.37
C SER A 126 14.31 -4.10 -10.05
N PRO A 127 13.56 -4.59 -11.05
CA PRO A 127 12.68 -5.73 -10.86
C PRO A 127 13.43 -6.95 -10.31
N PHE A 128 12.81 -7.61 -9.35
CA PHE A 128 13.28 -8.84 -8.70
C PHE A 128 14.62 -8.72 -7.95
N SER A 129 15.09 -7.48 -7.68
CA SER A 129 16.28 -7.26 -6.88
C SER A 129 16.07 -7.57 -5.39
N GLU A 130 14.82 -7.50 -4.92
CA GLU A 130 14.49 -7.63 -3.51
C GLU A 130 13.61 -8.86 -3.23
N ASN A 131 13.96 -9.61 -2.18
CA ASN A 131 13.16 -10.72 -1.66
C ASN A 131 12.22 -10.29 -0.52
N SER A 132 12.33 -9.04 -0.06
CA SER A 132 11.51 -8.40 0.97
C SER A 132 10.81 -7.17 0.43
N GLY A 133 9.68 -6.81 1.02
CA GLY A 133 8.91 -5.62 0.65
C GLY A 133 9.29 -4.40 1.45
N TRP A 134 9.04 -3.21 0.87
CA TRP A 134 9.36 -1.96 1.54
C TRP A 134 8.59 -1.78 2.86
N LEU A 135 7.32 -2.17 2.92
CA LEU A 135 6.53 -2.06 4.16
C LEU A 135 7.00 -3.08 5.21
N GLY A 136 7.33 -4.31 4.79
CA GLY A 136 7.92 -5.32 5.69
C GLY A 136 9.22 -4.83 6.33
N ARG A 137 10.11 -4.20 5.55
CA ARG A 137 11.35 -3.58 6.08
C ARG A 137 11.07 -2.41 7.03
N ALA A 138 10.04 -1.59 6.74
CA ALA A 138 9.65 -0.50 7.63
C ALA A 138 9.12 -1.02 8.97
N LEU A 139 8.30 -2.07 8.94
CA LEU A 139 7.74 -2.71 10.13
C LEU A 139 8.83 -3.40 10.97
N ASP A 140 9.83 -4.02 10.33
CA ASP A 140 10.99 -4.58 11.01
C ASP A 140 11.77 -3.51 11.76
N LEU A 141 12.05 -2.36 11.12
CA LEU A 141 12.70 -1.22 11.76
C LEU A 141 11.88 -0.63 12.93
N ALA A 142 10.56 -0.63 12.81
CA ALA A 142 9.64 -0.15 13.83
C ALA A 142 9.34 -1.22 14.90
N ASN A 143 9.81 -2.45 14.73
CA ASN A 143 9.53 -3.60 15.60
C ASN A 143 8.03 -3.79 15.88
N THR A 144 7.22 -3.80 14.82
CA THR A 144 5.77 -3.90 14.90
C THR A 144 5.19 -4.77 13.78
N PRO A 145 4.14 -5.57 14.05
CA PRO A 145 3.54 -6.45 13.07
C PRO A 145 2.67 -5.70 12.04
N GLY A 146 2.51 -6.32 10.88
CA GLY A 146 1.56 -5.96 9.85
C GLY A 146 0.65 -7.12 9.49
N ARG A 147 -0.43 -6.82 8.78
CA ARG A 147 -1.40 -7.83 8.34
C ARG A 147 -1.77 -7.67 6.87
N ALA A 148 -1.64 -8.74 6.11
CA ALA A 148 -2.20 -8.84 4.77
C ALA A 148 -3.67 -9.24 4.82
N LEU A 149 -4.47 -8.70 3.92
CA LEU A 149 -5.85 -9.08 3.68
C LEU A 149 -5.95 -9.81 2.34
N SER A 150 -5.15 -10.86 2.19
CA SER A 150 -4.99 -11.60 0.94
C SER A 150 -4.74 -13.09 1.21
N LEU A 151 -4.88 -13.94 0.16
CA LEU A 151 -4.64 -15.37 0.26
C LEU A 151 -3.19 -15.71 0.59
N ASP A 152 -2.26 -14.99 -0.03
CA ASP A 152 -0.82 -15.18 0.12
C ASP A 152 -0.21 -13.92 0.73
N MET A 153 0.90 -14.07 1.44
CA MET A 153 1.65 -12.92 1.93
C MET A 153 2.18 -12.09 0.76
N PRO A 154 1.68 -10.86 0.55
CA PRO A 154 2.16 -10.01 -0.54
C PRO A 154 3.63 -9.64 -0.32
N LEU A 155 4.36 -9.44 -1.41
CA LEU A 155 5.79 -9.10 -1.34
C LEU A 155 6.02 -7.84 -0.48
N VAL A 156 5.13 -6.85 -0.56
CA VAL A 156 5.25 -5.58 0.18
C VAL A 156 5.39 -5.76 1.69
N LEU A 157 4.85 -6.83 2.27
CA LEU A 157 4.95 -7.18 3.70
C LEU A 157 6.03 -8.22 4.02
N ARG A 158 6.65 -8.87 3.02
CA ARG A 158 7.70 -9.85 3.29
C ARG A 158 8.93 -9.21 3.94
N GLY A 159 9.62 -9.97 4.77
CA GLY A 159 10.85 -9.53 5.45
C GLY A 159 10.68 -9.23 6.93
N HIS A 160 9.46 -9.21 7.45
CA HIS A 160 9.18 -9.13 8.88
C HIS A 160 8.49 -10.42 9.36
N ASN A 161 9.06 -11.09 10.37
CA ASN A 161 8.63 -12.43 10.79
C ASN A 161 7.27 -12.46 11.51
N GLU A 162 6.83 -11.33 12.08
CA GLU A 162 5.57 -11.23 12.80
C GLU A 162 4.38 -10.82 11.92
N ASN A 163 4.61 -10.60 10.62
CA ASN A 163 3.53 -10.35 9.68
C ASN A 163 2.68 -11.60 9.51
N ASP A 164 1.37 -11.42 9.52
CA ASP A 164 0.42 -12.47 9.19
C ASP A 164 -0.46 -12.08 7.99
N ASN A 165 -1.12 -13.06 7.42
CA ASN A 165 -2.18 -12.83 6.45
C ASN A 165 -3.50 -13.39 6.98
N PHE A 166 -4.55 -12.62 6.73
CA PHE A 166 -5.89 -12.96 7.08
C PHE A 166 -6.78 -12.86 5.85
N TYR A 167 -7.28 -14.00 5.42
CA TYR A 167 -8.24 -14.07 4.34
C TYR A 167 -9.22 -15.21 4.61
N PRO A 168 -10.55 -15.00 4.43
CA PRO A 168 -11.53 -16.01 4.78
C PRO A 168 -11.29 -17.31 3.99
N ALA A 169 -11.00 -18.39 4.68
CA ALA A 169 -10.76 -19.72 4.09
C ALA A 169 -11.95 -20.24 3.26
N SER A 170 -13.13 -19.69 3.49
CA SER A 170 -14.36 -20.03 2.76
C SER A 170 -14.41 -19.60 1.30
N ILE A 171 -13.45 -18.81 0.82
CA ILE A 171 -13.36 -18.42 -0.60
C ILE A 171 -12.63 -19.48 -1.43
N ARG A 172 -11.74 -20.25 -0.82
CA ARG A 172 -11.26 -21.50 -1.44
C ARG A 172 -12.14 -22.64 -0.95
N ASN A 173 -12.50 -23.56 -1.83
CA ASN A 173 -12.88 -24.94 -1.50
C ASN A 173 -11.70 -25.66 -0.82
N SER A 174 -11.03 -25.01 0.10
CA SER A 174 -9.93 -25.60 0.85
C SER A 174 -10.55 -26.46 1.92
N SER A 175 -10.33 -27.76 1.78
CA SER A 175 -10.43 -28.75 2.85
C SER A 175 -10.16 -28.07 4.20
N LYS A 176 -11.07 -28.23 5.16
CA LYS A 176 -10.86 -27.92 6.58
C LYS A 176 -9.41 -28.24 6.90
N LEU A 177 -8.68 -27.30 7.49
CA LEU A 177 -7.34 -27.53 8.00
C LEU A 177 -7.31 -28.92 8.60
N ASN A 178 -6.50 -29.83 8.03
CA ASN A 178 -6.48 -31.21 8.44
C ASN A 178 -5.91 -31.24 9.88
N THR A 179 -6.81 -31.29 10.87
CA THR A 179 -6.45 -31.34 12.29
C THR A 179 -5.42 -32.42 12.59
N LYS A 180 -5.51 -33.56 11.88
CA LYS A 180 -4.52 -34.65 11.98
C LYS A 180 -3.13 -34.25 11.45
N LEU A 181 -3.06 -33.39 10.41
CA LEU A 181 -1.79 -32.91 9.90
C LEU A 181 -1.17 -31.90 10.88
N ILE A 182 -1.97 -31.04 11.50
CA ILE A 182 -1.55 -30.09 12.53
C ILE A 182 -1.05 -30.85 13.76
N GLU A 183 -1.77 -31.88 14.20
CA GLU A 183 -1.35 -32.77 15.29
C GLU A 183 -0.04 -33.51 14.97
N ALA A 184 0.10 -34.04 13.75
CA ALA A 184 1.32 -34.73 13.32
C ALA A 184 2.53 -33.77 13.27
N ILE A 185 2.35 -32.55 12.75
CA ILE A 185 3.40 -31.51 12.74
C ILE A 185 3.77 -31.09 14.17
N SER A 186 2.78 -30.93 15.06
CA SER A 186 3.05 -30.59 16.46
C SER A 186 3.74 -31.70 17.23
N MET A 187 3.43 -32.96 16.96
CA MET A 187 4.13 -34.12 17.54
C MET A 187 5.58 -34.23 17.04
N ALA A 188 5.82 -33.96 15.76
CA ALA A 188 7.16 -33.97 15.18
C ALA A 188 8.07 -32.85 15.74
N HIS A 189 7.50 -31.75 16.19
CA HIS A 189 8.21 -30.57 16.68
C HIS A 189 7.96 -30.27 18.16
N ALA A 190 7.46 -31.23 18.93
CA ALA A 190 6.99 -31.05 20.32
C ALA A 190 8.02 -30.47 21.30
N LYS A 191 9.31 -30.48 21.00
CA LYS A 191 10.36 -29.90 21.86
C LYS A 191 10.70 -28.43 21.60
N GLU A 192 10.26 -27.86 20.44
CA GLU A 192 10.66 -26.51 20.03
C GLU A 192 9.47 -25.57 19.82
N SER A 193 8.24 -26.04 19.88
CA SER A 193 7.09 -25.31 19.34
C SER A 193 5.83 -25.22 20.18
N ALA A 194 5.91 -25.36 21.49
CA ALA A 194 4.74 -25.14 22.37
C ALA A 194 4.09 -23.77 22.15
N ASP A 195 4.91 -22.75 21.88
CA ASP A 195 4.47 -21.37 21.59
C ASP A 195 3.82 -21.23 20.20
N VAL A 196 4.38 -21.90 19.17
CA VAL A 196 3.82 -21.95 17.82
C VAL A 196 2.49 -22.70 17.80
N TYR A 197 2.37 -23.80 18.56
CA TYR A 197 1.14 -24.57 18.67
C TYR A 197 0.02 -23.78 19.35
N SER A 198 0.33 -23.05 20.42
CA SER A 198 -0.64 -22.19 21.09
C SER A 198 -1.17 -21.08 20.17
N LYS A 199 -0.28 -20.47 19.37
CA LYS A 199 -0.64 -19.46 18.37
C LYS A 199 -1.48 -20.03 17.21
N ILE A 200 -1.16 -21.24 16.72
CA ILE A 200 -1.94 -21.93 15.68
C ILE A 200 -3.28 -22.41 16.24
N SER A 201 -3.31 -23.00 17.42
CA SER A 201 -4.54 -23.48 18.08
C SER A 201 -5.50 -22.34 18.43
N ASN A 202 -4.98 -21.19 18.84
CA ASN A 202 -5.81 -20.00 19.09
C ASN A 202 -6.33 -19.38 17.81
N LYS A 203 -5.55 -19.40 16.70
CA LYS A 203 -6.03 -18.98 15.36
C LYS A 203 -7.11 -19.92 14.79
N SER A 204 -7.07 -21.22 15.09
CA SER A 204 -8.09 -22.18 14.63
C SER A 204 -9.46 -22.05 15.32
N LYS A 205 -9.53 -21.31 16.43
CA LYS A 205 -10.78 -21.02 17.16
C LYS A 205 -11.50 -19.77 16.67
N VAL A 206 -10.91 -19.01 15.72
CA VAL A 206 -11.60 -17.86 15.11
C VAL A 206 -12.76 -18.39 14.30
N ASP A 207 -13.97 -18.00 14.66
CA ASP A 207 -15.16 -18.29 13.87
C ASP A 207 -15.08 -17.57 12.52
N VAL A 208 -14.66 -18.31 11.50
CA VAL A 208 -14.50 -17.80 10.13
C VAL A 208 -15.84 -17.67 9.37
N SER A 209 -16.96 -18.08 9.98
CA SER A 209 -18.28 -18.02 9.34
C SER A 209 -18.77 -16.58 9.13
N ASN A 210 -18.31 -15.64 9.95
CA ASN A 210 -18.75 -14.24 9.94
C ASN A 210 -17.72 -13.27 9.34
N ILE A 211 -16.69 -13.77 8.63
CA ILE A 211 -15.71 -12.90 8.03
C ILE A 211 -16.19 -12.35 6.68
N PRO A 212 -16.18 -11.04 6.52
CA PRO A 212 -16.63 -10.39 5.29
C PRO A 212 -15.81 -10.83 4.08
N ARG A 213 -16.42 -10.89 2.91
CA ARG A 213 -15.79 -11.34 1.66
C ARG A 213 -15.48 -10.22 0.69
N ASP A 214 -16.18 -9.09 0.82
CA ASP A 214 -15.95 -7.93 -0.03
C ASP A 214 -14.81 -7.06 0.51
N PRO A 215 -14.10 -6.34 -0.37
CA PRO A 215 -12.95 -5.52 0.03
C PRO A 215 -13.26 -4.46 1.09
N ALA A 216 -14.43 -3.85 1.04
CA ALA A 216 -14.82 -2.81 2.00
C ALA A 216 -15.03 -3.39 3.41
N SER A 217 -15.71 -4.53 3.49
CA SER A 217 -15.91 -5.24 4.75
C SER A 217 -14.61 -5.81 5.32
N LEU A 218 -13.68 -6.26 4.47
CA LEU A 218 -12.34 -6.66 4.89
C LEU A 218 -11.56 -5.47 5.46
N ALA A 219 -11.63 -4.31 4.82
CA ALA A 219 -11.01 -3.07 5.29
C ALA A 219 -11.59 -2.62 6.64
N LYS A 220 -12.91 -2.69 6.81
CA LYS A 220 -13.58 -2.42 8.09
C LYS A 220 -13.09 -3.36 9.20
N TYR A 221 -13.01 -4.64 8.91
CA TYR A 221 -12.47 -5.64 9.85
C TYR A 221 -11.01 -5.33 10.20
N ALA A 222 -10.16 -5.06 9.20
CA ALA A 222 -8.77 -4.70 9.42
C ALA A 222 -8.64 -3.45 10.31
N GLY A 223 -9.39 -2.39 10.00
CA GLY A 223 -9.42 -1.18 10.80
C GLY A 223 -9.79 -1.44 12.25
N LYS A 224 -10.81 -2.29 12.49
CA LYS A 224 -11.22 -2.69 13.84
C LYS A 224 -10.10 -3.42 14.61
N VAL A 225 -9.35 -4.28 13.95
CA VAL A 225 -8.22 -4.98 14.59
C VAL A 225 -7.04 -4.03 14.82
N MET A 226 -6.75 -3.15 13.86
CA MET A 226 -5.69 -2.13 13.96
C MET A 226 -5.98 -1.08 15.03
N SER A 227 -7.24 -0.86 15.41
CA SER A 227 -7.62 0.09 16.47
C SER A 227 -7.39 -0.45 17.89
N GLN A 228 -7.12 -1.75 18.06
CA GLN A 228 -6.83 -2.36 19.35
C GLN A 228 -5.42 -2.01 19.84
N ASP A 229 -5.21 -2.02 21.15
CA ASP A 229 -3.92 -1.62 21.77
C ASP A 229 -2.71 -2.40 21.27
N GLU A 230 -2.88 -3.71 21.02
CA GLU A 230 -1.83 -4.60 20.48
C GLU A 230 -2.13 -5.02 19.02
N GLY A 231 -2.95 -4.24 18.31
CA GLY A 231 -3.29 -4.51 16.91
C GLY A 231 -2.12 -4.24 15.96
N PRO A 232 -2.13 -4.85 14.76
CA PRO A 232 -1.12 -4.56 13.74
C PRO A 232 -1.17 -3.10 13.33
N LEU A 233 -0.01 -2.46 13.17
CA LEU A 233 0.08 -1.06 12.75
C LEU A 233 -0.02 -0.89 11.24
N ALA A 234 0.10 -1.95 10.47
CA ALA A 234 -0.03 -1.90 9.02
C ALA A 234 -1.03 -2.93 8.50
N SER A 235 -1.71 -2.59 7.41
CA SER A 235 -2.52 -3.53 6.63
C SER A 235 -2.34 -3.32 5.14
N VAL A 236 -2.51 -4.40 4.37
CA VAL A 236 -2.43 -4.36 2.91
C VAL A 236 -3.64 -5.07 2.32
N ILE A 237 -4.30 -4.42 1.37
CA ILE A 237 -5.38 -4.99 0.56
C ILE A 237 -5.06 -4.82 -0.92
N ARG A 238 -5.47 -5.78 -1.76
CA ARG A 238 -5.31 -5.74 -3.22
C ARG A 238 -6.66 -5.57 -3.89
N ILE A 239 -6.72 -4.69 -4.88
CA ILE A 239 -7.85 -4.51 -5.77
C ILE A 239 -7.34 -4.73 -7.20
N PRO A 240 -7.62 -5.87 -7.82
CA PRO A 240 -7.17 -6.21 -9.17
C PRO A 240 -8.03 -5.56 -10.25
N GLU A 241 -7.68 -5.84 -11.51
CA GLU A 241 -8.46 -5.57 -12.72
C GLU A 241 -8.46 -4.14 -13.27
N PHE A 242 -7.54 -3.27 -12.83
CA PHE A 242 -7.39 -1.93 -13.41
C PHE A 242 -6.83 -1.91 -14.85
N ASP A 243 -6.51 -3.07 -15.42
CA ASP A 243 -5.98 -3.19 -16.78
C ASP A 243 -7.09 -3.01 -17.83
N THR A 244 -7.55 -1.77 -18.00
CA THR A 244 -8.72 -1.40 -18.79
C THR A 244 -8.38 -1.08 -20.24
N HIS A 245 -7.91 -2.09 -21.00
CA HIS A 245 -7.58 -1.95 -22.42
C HIS A 245 -8.79 -1.70 -23.33
N ALA A 246 -9.99 -2.10 -22.91
CA ALA A 246 -11.19 -1.95 -23.71
C ALA A 246 -12.38 -1.49 -22.85
N ARG A 247 -13.24 -0.66 -23.44
CA ARG A 247 -14.51 -0.21 -22.83
C ARG A 247 -14.33 0.25 -21.38
N GLN A 248 -13.28 1.05 -21.14
CA GLN A 248 -12.95 1.54 -19.80
C GLN A 248 -14.11 2.26 -19.12
N GLY A 249 -14.91 3.01 -19.90
CA GLY A 249 -15.97 3.87 -19.40
C GLY A 249 -15.50 5.28 -19.05
N ALA A 250 -16.44 6.12 -18.65
CA ALA A 250 -16.22 7.49 -18.19
C ALA A 250 -16.86 7.64 -16.80
N ASP A 251 -18.02 8.32 -16.66
CA ASP A 251 -18.75 8.40 -15.37
C ASP A 251 -19.23 7.04 -14.87
N THR A 252 -19.40 6.07 -15.76
CA THR A 252 -19.81 4.67 -15.49
C THR A 252 -18.95 3.71 -16.30
N GLY A 253 -18.96 2.44 -15.94
CA GLY A 253 -18.21 1.37 -16.59
C GLY A 253 -17.13 0.79 -15.69
N LYS A 254 -16.35 -0.17 -16.22
CA LYS A 254 -15.43 -0.98 -15.42
C LYS A 254 -14.49 -0.15 -14.53
N HIS A 255 -13.88 0.90 -15.07
CA HIS A 255 -12.97 1.74 -14.28
C HIS A 255 -13.72 2.51 -13.19
N ALA A 256 -14.90 3.04 -13.49
CA ALA A 256 -15.76 3.73 -12.52
C ALA A 256 -16.18 2.81 -11.36
N ASP A 257 -16.51 1.56 -11.65
CA ASP A 257 -16.87 0.55 -10.64
C ASP A 257 -15.68 0.24 -9.73
N LEU A 258 -14.47 0.09 -10.29
CA LEU A 258 -13.25 -0.12 -9.52
C LEU A 258 -12.87 1.08 -8.64
N LEU A 259 -13.08 2.31 -9.12
CA LEU A 259 -12.91 3.51 -8.31
C LEU A 259 -13.92 3.56 -7.16
N GLY A 260 -15.15 3.10 -7.38
CA GLY A 260 -16.16 2.93 -6.32
C GLY A 260 -15.71 1.93 -5.25
N ILE A 261 -15.08 0.83 -5.64
CA ILE A 261 -14.51 -0.14 -4.68
C ILE A 261 -13.41 0.51 -3.83
N ILE A 262 -12.53 1.36 -4.41
CA ILE A 262 -11.54 2.10 -3.61
C ILE A 262 -12.23 3.00 -2.58
N ASP A 263 -13.27 3.74 -3.01
CA ASP A 263 -14.04 4.64 -2.14
C ASP A 263 -14.67 3.89 -0.96
N ASP A 264 -15.29 2.73 -1.24
CA ASP A 264 -15.89 1.86 -0.23
C ASP A 264 -14.85 1.24 0.71
N VAL A 265 -13.67 0.88 0.22
CA VAL A 265 -12.54 0.39 1.05
C VAL A 265 -12.05 1.48 2.01
N ILE A 266 -11.91 2.72 1.54
CA ILE A 266 -11.53 3.86 2.40
C ILE A 266 -12.61 4.09 3.46
N ALA A 267 -13.91 4.03 3.09
CA ALA A 267 -15.02 4.12 4.03
C ALA A 267 -14.97 3.00 5.08
N GLY A 268 -14.72 1.77 4.64
CA GLY A 268 -14.56 0.61 5.52
C GLY A 268 -13.45 0.79 6.55
N TYR A 269 -12.26 1.21 6.10
CA TYR A 269 -11.15 1.52 7.02
C TYR A 269 -11.54 2.60 8.03
N ARG A 270 -12.13 3.70 7.57
CA ARG A 270 -12.55 4.80 8.46
C ARG A 270 -13.51 4.32 9.54
N GLU A 271 -14.51 3.53 9.15
CA GLU A 271 -15.47 2.97 10.09
C GLU A 271 -14.82 1.99 11.08
N GLY A 272 -13.96 1.11 10.58
CA GLY A 272 -13.28 0.11 11.40
C GLY A 272 -12.28 0.71 12.38
N LEU A 273 -11.51 1.71 11.96
CA LEU A 273 -10.52 2.39 12.80
C LEU A 273 -11.16 3.23 13.92
N GLY A 274 -12.39 3.75 13.73
CA GLY A 274 -13.04 4.58 14.73
C GLY A 274 -12.16 5.75 15.17
N SER A 275 -11.88 5.89 16.47
CA SER A 275 -10.99 6.94 17.00
C SER A 275 -9.53 6.81 16.57
N ALA A 276 -9.08 5.62 16.20
CA ALA A 276 -7.74 5.43 15.65
C ALA A 276 -7.56 6.07 14.26
N TRP A 277 -8.64 6.47 13.60
CA TRP A 277 -8.61 7.23 12.35
C TRP A 277 -7.73 8.49 12.44
N ASP A 278 -7.78 9.19 13.56
CA ASP A 278 -7.05 10.47 13.76
C ASP A 278 -5.52 10.30 13.71
N ARG A 279 -5.02 9.08 13.90
CA ARG A 279 -3.61 8.72 13.81
C ARG A 279 -3.27 7.83 12.63
N SER A 280 -4.19 7.66 11.69
CA SER A 280 -4.08 6.72 10.57
C SER A 280 -3.80 7.43 9.25
N ILE A 281 -3.09 6.73 8.36
CA ILE A 281 -2.92 7.09 6.95
C ILE A 281 -3.19 5.87 6.06
N ILE A 282 -3.98 6.08 5.03
CA ILE A 282 -4.24 5.12 3.94
C ILE A 282 -3.60 5.68 2.68
N LEU A 283 -2.93 4.84 1.90
CA LEU A 283 -2.42 5.22 0.58
C LEU A 283 -2.77 4.16 -0.47
N THR A 284 -3.05 4.61 -1.70
CA THR A 284 -3.23 3.73 -2.85
C THR A 284 -1.97 3.71 -3.69
N MET A 285 -1.62 2.55 -4.25
CA MET A 285 -0.49 2.40 -5.17
C MET A 285 -0.91 1.58 -6.39
N THR A 286 -0.35 1.90 -7.53
CA THR A 286 -0.43 1.09 -8.75
C THR A 286 0.94 1.05 -9.42
N GLU A 287 1.23 -0.01 -10.17
CA GLU A 287 2.55 -0.27 -10.74
C GLU A 287 2.96 0.74 -11.82
N PHE A 288 2.00 1.32 -12.53
CA PHE A 288 2.17 2.37 -13.53
C PHE A 288 0.82 3.01 -13.87
N GLY A 289 0.81 4.08 -14.67
CA GLY A 289 -0.39 4.73 -15.18
C GLY A 289 -0.86 4.18 -16.52
N ARG A 290 -1.71 4.95 -17.18
CA ARG A 290 -2.27 4.61 -18.50
C ARG A 290 -1.90 5.69 -19.52
N THR A 291 -1.96 5.35 -20.83
CA THR A 291 -1.68 6.32 -21.90
C THR A 291 -2.55 7.57 -21.81
N VAL A 292 -2.01 8.72 -22.22
CA VAL A 292 -2.80 9.95 -22.30
C VAL A 292 -3.91 9.81 -23.34
N ALA A 293 -3.63 9.25 -24.52
CA ALA A 293 -4.63 9.05 -25.55
C ALA A 293 -5.45 7.78 -25.33
N VAL A 294 -6.71 7.83 -25.77
CA VAL A 294 -7.61 6.67 -25.84
C VAL A 294 -7.18 5.76 -27.00
N ASN A 295 -7.27 4.45 -26.81
CA ASN A 295 -7.00 3.48 -27.87
C ASN A 295 -8.24 3.20 -28.74
N GLY A 296 -8.09 2.35 -29.75
CA GLY A 296 -9.17 2.01 -30.70
C GLY A 296 -10.34 1.22 -30.09
N THR A 297 -10.21 0.69 -28.88
CA THR A 297 -11.22 -0.10 -28.16
C THR A 297 -11.89 0.67 -27.03
N THR A 298 -11.77 2.00 -27.03
CA THR A 298 -12.32 2.89 -25.97
C THR A 298 -11.79 2.60 -24.57
N GLY A 299 -10.54 2.18 -24.51
CA GLY A 299 -9.74 2.00 -23.29
C GLY A 299 -8.41 2.72 -23.41
N THR A 300 -7.43 2.27 -22.66
CA THR A 300 -6.09 2.84 -22.62
C THR A 300 -5.03 1.75 -22.61
N GLU A 301 -3.83 2.05 -23.08
CA GLU A 301 -2.69 1.16 -22.95
C GLU A 301 -1.89 1.44 -21.66
N HIS A 302 -0.95 0.55 -21.31
CA HIS A 302 -0.03 0.80 -20.20
C HIS A 302 0.75 2.09 -20.44
N GLY A 303 0.84 2.93 -19.42
CA GLY A 303 1.52 4.22 -19.46
C GLY A 303 2.56 4.36 -18.33
N TYR A 304 2.87 5.61 -17.98
CA TYR A 304 3.87 5.89 -16.94
C TYR A 304 3.26 6.61 -15.73
N GLY A 305 2.99 7.91 -15.85
CA GLY A 305 2.44 8.71 -14.76
C GLY A 305 1.00 8.37 -14.42
N THR A 306 0.64 8.48 -13.16
CA THR A 306 -0.69 8.21 -12.61
C THR A 306 -1.03 9.16 -11.48
N ALA A 307 -2.03 8.84 -10.66
CA ALA A 307 -2.38 9.50 -9.42
C ALA A 307 -2.41 8.50 -8.26
N GLY A 308 -2.02 8.95 -7.07
CA GLY A 308 -2.18 8.25 -5.82
C GLY A 308 -3.13 9.00 -4.88
N ILE A 309 -3.86 8.27 -4.06
CA ILE A 309 -4.80 8.79 -3.07
C ILE A 309 -4.22 8.61 -1.69
N LEU A 310 -4.31 9.63 -0.86
CA LEU A 310 -3.99 9.61 0.56
C LEU A 310 -5.26 9.97 1.34
N ALA A 311 -5.60 9.19 2.37
CA ALA A 311 -6.73 9.44 3.24
C ALA A 311 -6.39 9.08 4.69
N GLY A 312 -6.84 9.87 5.66
CA GLY A 312 -6.61 9.61 7.07
C GLY A 312 -6.67 10.87 7.91
N GLY A 313 -6.92 10.71 9.20
CA GLY A 313 -6.97 11.83 10.14
C GLY A 313 -5.60 12.49 10.40
N THR A 314 -4.50 11.85 9.99
CA THR A 314 -3.17 12.46 10.03
C THR A 314 -2.98 13.60 9.04
N ILE A 315 -3.84 13.70 8.02
CA ILE A 315 -3.84 14.81 7.05
C ILE A 315 -4.55 15.99 7.69
N GLN A 316 -3.85 17.10 7.84
CA GLN A 316 -4.41 18.31 8.45
C GLN A 316 -4.92 19.34 7.44
N LYS A 317 -4.47 19.20 6.19
CA LYS A 317 -4.87 20.06 5.07
C LYS A 317 -4.90 19.27 3.78
N SER A 318 -6.08 19.22 3.16
CA SER A 318 -6.26 18.56 1.87
C SER A 318 -5.56 19.32 0.77
N ARG A 319 -4.82 18.58 -0.09
CA ARG A 319 -4.04 19.16 -1.19
C ARG A 319 -4.05 18.27 -2.41
N ILE A 320 -3.81 18.88 -3.56
CA ILE A 320 -3.36 18.18 -4.75
C ILE A 320 -1.87 18.44 -4.88
N ILE A 321 -1.08 17.42 -4.59
CA ILE A 321 0.37 17.44 -4.60
C ILE A 321 0.81 17.06 -6.01
N THR A 322 1.30 18.03 -6.75
CA THR A 322 1.71 17.83 -8.13
C THR A 322 2.65 18.94 -8.60
N GLN A 323 3.52 18.60 -9.53
CA GLN A 323 4.18 19.55 -10.43
C GLN A 323 3.63 19.22 -11.83
N TRP A 324 2.46 19.78 -12.15
CA TRP A 324 1.71 19.39 -13.33
C TRP A 324 2.51 19.65 -14.62
N PRO A 325 2.82 18.61 -15.42
CA PRO A 325 3.68 18.75 -16.59
C PRO A 325 2.93 19.27 -17.83
N GLY A 326 1.59 19.13 -17.87
CA GLY A 326 0.77 19.31 -19.08
C GLY A 326 0.49 17.99 -19.79
N LEU A 327 -0.47 18.07 -20.75
CA LEU A 327 -0.85 16.94 -21.61
C LEU A 327 -0.52 17.18 -23.10
N SER A 328 0.17 18.28 -23.45
CA SER A 328 0.60 18.46 -24.83
C SER A 328 1.61 17.36 -25.22
N LYS A 329 1.73 17.06 -26.50
CA LYS A 329 2.66 16.03 -26.99
C LYS A 329 4.12 16.22 -26.54
N ASN A 330 4.52 17.45 -26.31
CA ASN A 330 5.89 17.78 -25.90
C ASN A 330 6.09 17.61 -24.39
N ASP A 331 5.01 17.68 -23.61
CA ASP A 331 5.01 17.51 -22.15
C ASP A 331 4.87 16.05 -21.72
N GLN A 332 4.50 15.16 -22.66
CA GLN A 332 4.31 13.75 -22.40
C GLN A 332 5.63 13.00 -22.36
N PHE A 333 5.73 12.04 -21.43
CA PHE A 333 6.80 11.05 -21.43
C PHE A 333 6.71 10.20 -22.71
N GLU A 334 7.80 10.12 -23.47
CA GLU A 334 7.87 9.47 -24.79
C GLU A 334 6.76 9.95 -25.77
N ARG A 335 6.28 11.18 -25.63
CA ARG A 335 5.17 11.76 -26.44
C ARG A 335 3.89 10.92 -26.39
N ARG A 336 3.64 10.21 -25.31
CA ARG A 336 2.58 9.21 -25.19
C ARG A 336 1.92 9.17 -23.81
N ASP A 337 2.69 9.20 -22.75
CA ASP A 337 2.21 8.97 -21.38
C ASP A 337 2.28 10.24 -20.55
N LEU A 338 1.51 10.32 -19.49
CA LEU A 338 1.68 11.38 -18.50
C LEU A 338 3.10 11.32 -17.93
N MET A 339 3.81 12.43 -17.96
CA MET A 339 5.11 12.54 -17.29
C MET A 339 4.92 12.44 -15.77
N ALA A 340 5.65 11.57 -15.11
CA ALA A 340 5.71 11.55 -13.65
C ALA A 340 6.74 12.57 -13.15
N THR A 341 6.29 13.52 -12.36
CA THR A 341 7.11 14.60 -11.78
C THR A 341 7.37 14.39 -10.29
N ILE A 342 6.63 13.46 -9.67
CA ILE A 342 6.78 13.10 -8.26
C ILE A 342 7.13 11.61 -8.17
N ASP A 343 8.20 11.31 -7.45
CA ASP A 343 8.59 9.93 -7.12
C ASP A 343 7.64 9.39 -6.02
N TYR A 344 6.87 8.37 -6.34
CA TYR A 344 5.87 7.85 -5.40
C TYR A 344 6.47 7.18 -4.16
N TRP A 345 7.69 6.66 -4.23
CA TRP A 345 8.36 6.15 -3.03
C TRP A 345 8.70 7.26 -2.03
N SER A 346 8.92 8.48 -2.49
CA SER A 346 9.03 9.64 -1.58
C SER A 346 7.73 9.88 -0.80
N VAL A 347 6.59 9.65 -1.43
CA VAL A 347 5.26 9.74 -0.80
C VAL A 347 5.08 8.60 0.21
N CYS A 348 5.42 7.37 -0.17
CA CYS A 348 5.37 6.22 0.74
C CYS A 348 6.29 6.44 1.95
N ALA A 349 7.50 6.98 1.74
CA ALA A 349 8.44 7.30 2.81
C ALA A 349 7.85 8.32 3.79
N ALA A 350 7.19 9.37 3.29
CA ALA A 350 6.52 10.36 4.14
C ALA A 350 5.35 9.75 4.94
N CYS A 351 4.60 8.80 4.34
CA CYS A 351 3.54 8.07 5.06
C CYS A 351 4.11 7.16 6.16
N ILE A 352 5.24 6.49 5.91
CA ILE A 352 5.95 5.68 6.91
C ILE A 352 6.47 6.58 8.04
N GLU A 353 7.13 7.69 7.73
CA GLU A 353 7.61 8.68 8.69
C GLU A 353 6.44 9.14 9.60
N LYS A 354 5.28 9.46 9.00
CA LYS A 354 4.10 9.92 9.74
C LYS A 354 3.48 8.85 10.62
N ALA A 355 3.33 7.62 10.10
CA ALA A 355 2.65 6.55 10.80
C ALA A 355 3.52 5.85 11.85
N LEU A 356 4.78 5.57 11.50
CA LEU A 356 5.66 4.74 12.33
C LEU A 356 6.72 5.55 13.08
N GLY A 357 6.82 6.88 12.83
CA GLY A 357 7.77 7.74 13.52
C GLY A 357 9.24 7.47 13.18
N LEU A 358 9.51 6.77 12.07
CA LEU A 358 10.87 6.49 11.61
C LEU A 358 11.49 7.72 10.95
N ASP A 359 12.78 7.89 11.13
CA ASP A 359 13.54 8.95 10.47
C ASP A 359 13.63 8.77 8.95
N HIS A 360 13.49 9.86 8.18
CA HIS A 360 13.50 9.81 6.72
C HIS A 360 14.79 9.22 6.14
N GLU A 361 15.97 9.55 6.68
CA GLU A 361 17.24 9.02 6.15
C GLU A 361 17.33 7.51 6.35
N LEU A 362 16.81 7.01 7.49
CA LEU A 362 16.71 5.59 7.78
C LEU A 362 15.75 4.89 6.79
N ILE A 363 14.57 5.50 6.54
CA ILE A 363 13.58 5.01 5.58
C ILE A 363 14.20 4.98 4.17
N ALA A 364 14.80 6.06 3.73
CA ALA A 364 15.43 6.17 2.42
C ALA A 364 16.50 5.09 2.20
N LYS A 365 17.39 4.91 3.19
CA LYS A 365 18.51 3.99 3.12
C LYS A 365 18.14 2.53 3.31
N LYS A 366 17.24 2.22 4.25
CA LYS A 366 16.95 0.83 4.68
C LYS A 366 15.64 0.29 4.15
N VAL A 367 14.64 1.15 3.88
CA VAL A 367 13.33 0.73 3.37
C VAL A 367 13.31 0.80 1.84
N PHE A 368 13.71 1.91 1.23
CA PHE A 368 13.69 2.07 -0.23
C PHE A 368 15.06 1.86 -0.89
N LEU A 369 16.12 1.60 -0.13
CA LEU A 369 17.48 1.36 -0.62
C LEU A 369 18.00 2.51 -1.51
N ARG A 370 17.51 3.73 -1.27
CA ARG A 370 17.79 4.96 -2.02
C ARG A 370 18.19 6.08 -1.07
N PRO A 371 19.48 6.20 -0.69
CA PRO A 371 19.92 7.21 0.29
C PRO A 371 19.56 8.66 -0.07
N ASN A 372 19.38 8.93 -1.37
CA ASN A 372 19.03 10.27 -1.89
C ASN A 372 17.53 10.39 -2.22
N LEU A 373 16.66 9.58 -1.62
CA LEU A 373 15.21 9.67 -1.83
C LEU A 373 14.71 11.05 -1.35
N PRO A 374 14.03 11.84 -2.20
CA PRO A 374 13.54 13.16 -1.81
C PRO A 374 12.59 13.09 -0.62
N ARG A 375 12.68 14.02 0.32
CA ARG A 375 11.75 14.15 1.43
C ARG A 375 10.60 15.09 1.03
N VAL A 376 9.38 14.55 0.99
CA VAL A 376 8.16 15.30 0.63
C VAL A 376 7.18 15.44 1.79
N PHE A 377 7.61 15.12 3.01
CA PHE A 377 6.77 15.07 4.22
C PHE A 377 5.99 16.38 4.45
N ASP A 378 6.68 17.51 4.38
CA ASP A 378 6.06 18.82 4.66
C ASP A 378 5.05 19.24 3.59
N TYR A 379 5.18 18.74 2.36
CA TYR A 379 4.18 18.97 1.30
C TYR A 379 2.88 18.19 1.52
N ILE A 380 2.93 17.11 2.30
CA ILE A 380 1.79 16.23 2.54
C ILE A 380 1.12 16.55 3.89
N PHE A 381 1.90 16.78 4.96
CA PHE A 381 1.43 16.77 6.34
C PHE A 381 1.56 18.11 7.08
N SER A 382 2.01 19.20 6.41
CA SER A 382 2.10 20.53 7.03
C SER A 382 0.93 21.43 6.68
#